data_51fc2dbd27828b5f721a0a9042704060
#
_entry.id   51fc2dbd27828b5f721a0a9042704060
#
_cell.length_a   1.000
_cell.length_b   1.000
_cell.length_c   1.000
_cell.angle_alpha   90.00
_cell.angle_beta   90.00
_cell.angle_gamma   90.00
#
_symmetry.space_group_name_H-M   'P 1'
#
loop_
_entity.id
_entity.type
_entity.pdbx_description
1 polymer ?
#
loop_
_entity_poly.entity_id
_entity_poly.type
_entity_poly.pdbx_seq_one_letter_code
_entity_poly.pdbx_strand_id
1 'polypeptide(L)'
;MAEMTVQLVAVERRLWSGTATSVVAQTFEGEIGILPGHEPVLGQLVEGGVVRIRTADGELVTAAVHGGFLSVTGEGVSILAENAELAGEIDVERARGNVGSDDEAERVRALARLRAAGHAV
;
A
#
# COMPACT_ATOMS: atom_id res chain seq x y z
N MET A 1 -17.91 6.21 15.27
CA MET A 1 -17.11 5.09 14.80
C MET A 1 -15.66 5.30 15.15
N ALA A 2 -14.95 4.23 15.44
CA ALA A 2 -13.54 4.33 15.74
C ALA A 2 -12.76 4.61 14.46
N GLU A 3 -11.81 5.53 14.58
CA GLU A 3 -10.96 5.95 13.46
C GLU A 3 -9.51 6.01 13.93
N MET A 4 -8.61 5.99 12.99
CA MET A 4 -7.18 6.13 13.26
C MET A 4 -6.56 7.07 12.23
N THR A 5 -5.48 7.71 12.63
CA THR A 5 -4.71 8.54 11.72
C THR A 5 -3.81 7.63 10.88
N VAL A 6 -3.79 7.85 9.57
CA VAL A 6 -2.97 7.05 8.65
C VAL A 6 -2.22 7.98 7.71
N GLN A 7 -0.95 7.68 7.47
CA GLN A 7 -0.20 8.36 6.43
C GLN A 7 0.52 7.35 5.55
N LEU A 8 0.51 7.61 4.25
CA LEU A 8 1.23 6.84 3.25
C LEU A 8 2.24 7.77 2.59
N VAL A 9 3.50 7.50 2.82
CA VAL A 9 4.61 8.36 2.40
C VAL A 9 5.63 7.54 1.62
N ALA A 10 6.07 8.04 0.48
CA ALA A 10 7.22 7.52 -0.23
C ALA A 10 8.41 8.44 0.01
N VAL A 11 9.59 8.01 -0.39
CA VAL A 11 10.84 8.76 -0.16
C VAL A 11 10.74 10.20 -0.65
N GLU A 12 10.12 10.43 -1.79
CA GLU A 12 10.10 11.75 -2.41
C GLU A 12 8.81 12.51 -2.24
N ARG A 13 7.74 11.88 -1.70
CA ARG A 13 6.46 12.56 -1.60
C ARG A 13 5.50 11.89 -0.62
N ARG A 14 4.57 12.68 -0.11
CA ARG A 14 3.43 12.17 0.65
C ARG A 14 2.32 11.84 -0.34
N LEU A 15 1.87 10.60 -0.35
CA LEU A 15 0.81 10.16 -1.25
C LEU A 15 -0.57 10.38 -0.68
N TRP A 16 -0.74 10.11 0.61
CA TRP A 16 -2.03 10.25 1.28
C TRP A 16 -1.85 10.43 2.78
N SER A 17 -2.73 11.21 3.37
CA SER A 17 -2.77 11.42 4.82
C SER A 17 -4.20 11.75 5.22
N GLY A 18 -4.68 11.12 6.29
CA GLY A 18 -6.03 11.38 6.76
C GLY A 18 -6.45 10.40 7.84
N THR A 19 -7.76 10.30 8.07
CA THR A 19 -8.34 9.35 9.01
C THR A 19 -8.92 8.17 8.26
N ALA A 20 -8.79 6.99 8.85
CA ALA A 20 -9.23 5.74 8.24
C ALA A 20 -9.89 4.83 9.25
N THR A 21 -10.70 3.90 8.75
CA THR A 21 -11.33 2.86 9.56
C THR A 21 -10.63 1.51 9.42
N SER A 22 -9.85 1.33 8.37
CA SER A 22 -9.04 0.11 8.21
C SER A 22 -7.89 0.32 7.23
N VAL A 23 -6.85 -0.46 7.43
CA VAL A 23 -5.69 -0.53 6.51
C VAL A 23 -5.38 -2.01 6.29
N VAL A 24 -5.14 -2.39 5.05
CA VAL A 24 -4.65 -3.72 4.69
C VAL A 24 -3.34 -3.53 3.94
N ALA A 25 -2.31 -4.25 4.36
CA ALA A 25 -0.99 -4.17 3.74
C ALA A 25 -0.38 -5.57 3.63
N GLN A 26 0.64 -5.70 2.80
CA GLN A 26 1.31 -6.98 2.57
C GLN A 26 2.75 -6.90 3.09
N THR A 27 3.04 -7.73 4.08
CA THR A 27 4.36 -7.78 4.71
C THR A 27 5.05 -9.11 4.41
N PHE A 28 6.33 -9.20 4.78
CA PHE A 28 7.07 -10.47 4.64
C PHE A 28 6.45 -11.61 5.45
N GLU A 29 5.68 -11.30 6.49
CA GLU A 29 5.00 -12.31 7.29
C GLU A 29 3.61 -12.64 6.78
N GLY A 30 3.16 -11.94 5.75
CA GLY A 30 1.85 -12.12 5.14
C GLY A 30 1.04 -10.84 5.15
N GLU A 31 -0.23 -10.96 4.75
CA GLU A 31 -1.13 -9.83 4.73
C GLU A 31 -1.54 -9.47 6.16
N ILE A 32 -1.55 -8.19 6.45
CA ILE A 32 -1.96 -7.68 7.77
C ILE A 32 -3.12 -6.71 7.60
N GLY A 33 -4.16 -6.90 8.43
CA GLY A 33 -5.28 -5.97 8.52
C GLY A 33 -5.21 -5.20 9.82
N ILE A 34 -5.35 -3.88 9.75
CA ILE A 34 -5.21 -2.99 10.89
C ILE A 34 -6.52 -2.23 11.08
N LEU A 35 -7.10 -2.39 12.27
CA LEU A 35 -8.28 -1.64 12.70
C LEU A 35 -7.87 -0.68 13.82
N PRO A 36 -8.67 0.36 14.09
CA PRO A 36 -8.40 1.26 15.21
C PRO A 36 -8.23 0.46 16.50
N GLY A 37 -7.22 0.84 17.29
CA GLY A 37 -6.90 0.11 18.53
C GLY A 37 -5.97 -1.08 18.36
N HIS A 38 -5.47 -1.31 17.14
CA HIS A 38 -4.53 -2.39 16.89
C HIS A 38 -3.27 -2.24 17.74
N GLU A 39 -2.74 -3.38 18.21
CA GLU A 39 -1.50 -3.39 18.98
C GLU A 39 -0.35 -2.80 18.17
N PRO A 40 0.61 -2.16 18.83
CA PRO A 40 1.80 -1.66 18.11
C PRO A 40 2.51 -2.77 17.39
N VAL A 41 2.90 -2.49 16.15
CA VAL A 41 3.64 -3.44 15.31
C VAL A 41 4.52 -2.67 14.33
N LEU A 42 5.66 -3.28 14.00
CA LEU A 42 6.52 -2.80 12.93
C LEU A 42 6.69 -3.95 11.94
N GLY A 43 6.23 -3.74 10.72
CA GLY A 43 6.31 -4.75 9.66
C GLY A 43 7.13 -4.28 8.48
N GLN A 44 7.78 -5.20 7.80
CA GLN A 44 8.50 -4.90 6.57
C GLN A 44 7.60 -5.22 5.39
N LEU A 45 7.40 -4.23 4.52
CA LEU A 45 6.56 -4.36 3.33
C LEU A 45 7.28 -5.14 2.24
N VAL A 46 6.52 -5.98 1.53
CA VAL A 46 7.10 -6.74 0.42
C VAL A 46 7.34 -5.84 -0.79
N GLU A 47 8.25 -6.25 -1.65
CA GLU A 47 8.40 -5.67 -2.97
C GLU A 47 7.17 -6.04 -3.80
N GLY A 48 6.51 -5.03 -4.37
CA GLY A 48 5.36 -5.30 -5.22
C GLY A 48 4.10 -5.73 -4.47
N GLY A 49 3.80 -5.07 -3.36
CA GLY A 49 2.56 -5.28 -2.61
C GLY A 49 1.49 -4.25 -2.90
N VAL A 50 0.32 -4.47 -2.37
CA VAL A 50 -0.80 -3.55 -2.47
C VAL A 50 -1.23 -3.12 -1.06
N VAL A 51 -1.43 -1.82 -0.89
CA VAL A 51 -1.97 -1.25 0.34
C VAL A 51 -3.37 -0.72 0.05
N ARG A 52 -4.32 -1.03 0.91
CA ARG A 52 -5.68 -0.54 0.84
C ARG A 52 -6.04 0.17 2.11
N ILE A 53 -6.50 1.41 1.99
CA ILE A 53 -6.90 2.24 3.12
C ILE A 53 -8.38 2.59 2.93
N ARG A 54 -9.20 2.15 3.88
CA ARG A 54 -10.61 2.54 3.91
C ARG A 54 -10.68 3.84 4.71
N THR A 55 -11.02 4.93 4.05
CA THR A 55 -11.06 6.25 4.71
C THR A 55 -12.29 6.37 5.60
N ALA A 56 -12.27 7.36 6.51
CA ALA A 56 -13.40 7.65 7.38
C ALA A 56 -14.65 8.02 6.58
N ASP A 57 -14.48 8.59 5.38
CA ASP A 57 -15.58 8.96 4.49
C ASP A 57 -16.15 7.77 3.71
N GLY A 58 -15.58 6.59 3.88
CA GLY A 58 -16.04 5.39 3.17
C GLY A 58 -15.37 5.16 1.82
N GLU A 59 -14.44 6.01 1.42
CA GLU A 59 -13.69 5.82 0.18
C GLU A 59 -12.60 4.77 0.37
N LEU A 60 -12.11 4.22 -0.73
CA LEU A 60 -11.00 3.28 -0.71
C LEU A 60 -9.80 3.89 -1.43
N VAL A 61 -8.72 4.07 -0.71
CA VAL A 61 -7.43 4.49 -1.27
C VAL A 61 -6.58 3.25 -1.47
N THR A 62 -6.17 3.00 -2.69
CA THR A 62 -5.37 1.83 -3.04
C THR A 62 -4.07 2.28 -3.68
N ALA A 63 -2.97 1.65 -3.30
CA ALA A 63 -1.65 1.96 -3.82
C ALA A 63 -0.84 0.70 -4.07
N ALA A 64 -0.02 0.73 -5.12
CA ALA A 64 1.03 -0.24 -5.31
C ALA A 64 2.25 0.25 -4.51
N VAL A 65 2.79 -0.59 -3.65
CA VAL A 65 3.89 -0.25 -2.75
C VAL A 65 5.04 -1.21 -2.97
N HIS A 66 6.23 -0.66 -3.15
CA HIS A 66 7.42 -1.44 -3.48
C HIS A 66 8.46 -1.27 -2.39
N GLY A 67 8.38 -2.14 -1.37
CA GLY A 67 9.30 -2.11 -0.24
C GLY A 67 9.00 -1.02 0.78
N GLY A 68 9.63 -1.10 1.93
CA GLY A 68 9.48 -0.14 3.00
C GLY A 68 9.00 -0.76 4.29
N PHE A 69 8.41 0.06 5.15
CA PHE A 69 7.98 -0.36 6.48
C PHE A 69 6.59 0.14 6.81
N LEU A 70 5.90 -0.64 7.64
CA LEU A 70 4.62 -0.29 8.22
C LEU A 70 4.82 -0.16 9.73
N SER A 71 4.40 0.96 10.30
CA SER A 71 4.49 1.20 11.73
C SER A 71 3.09 1.48 12.29
N VAL A 72 2.68 0.70 13.27
CA VAL A 72 1.43 0.91 14.00
C VAL A 72 1.77 1.28 15.44
N THR A 73 1.25 2.41 15.88
CA THR A 73 1.43 2.88 17.26
C THR A 73 0.10 3.36 17.81
N GLY A 74 0.09 3.77 19.08
CA GLY A 74 -1.11 4.36 19.67
C GLY A 74 -1.54 5.66 18.97
N GLU A 75 -0.65 6.29 18.22
CA GLU A 75 -0.94 7.53 17.50
C GLU A 75 -1.52 7.28 16.10
N GLY A 76 -1.35 6.09 15.54
CA GLY A 76 -1.86 5.76 14.22
C GLY A 76 -0.96 4.86 13.43
N VAL A 77 -1.14 4.88 12.11
CA VAL A 77 -0.43 4.01 11.16
C VAL A 77 0.41 4.86 10.22
N SER A 78 1.67 4.50 10.09
CA SER A 78 2.57 5.11 9.11
C SER A 78 3.07 4.04 8.14
N ILE A 79 2.88 4.30 6.86
CA ILE A 79 3.37 3.42 5.80
C ILE A 79 4.45 4.21 5.07
N LEU A 80 5.70 3.76 5.26
CA LEU A 80 6.89 4.44 4.73
C LEU A 80 7.45 3.59 3.60
N ALA A 81 7.04 3.88 2.39
CA ALA A 81 7.40 3.09 1.22
C ALA A 81 8.70 3.60 0.58
N GLU A 82 9.48 2.69 0.03
CA GLU A 82 10.61 3.09 -0.80
C GLU A 82 10.11 3.71 -2.10
N ASN A 83 9.06 3.13 -2.66
CA ASN A 83 8.40 3.64 -3.83
C ASN A 83 6.93 3.24 -3.78
N ALA A 84 6.04 4.13 -4.20
CA ALA A 84 4.62 3.84 -4.19
C ALA A 84 3.89 4.67 -5.24
N GLU A 85 2.78 4.13 -5.72
CA GLU A 85 1.92 4.78 -6.70
C GLU A 85 0.46 4.58 -6.30
N LEU A 86 -0.32 5.66 -6.27
CA LEU A 86 -1.76 5.56 -6.07
C LEU A 86 -2.40 4.93 -7.30
N ALA A 87 -3.49 4.18 -7.11
CA ALA A 87 -4.16 3.46 -8.19
C ALA A 87 -4.48 4.36 -9.39
N GLY A 88 -4.94 5.59 -9.14
CA GLY A 88 -5.29 6.52 -10.19
C GLY A 88 -4.13 7.08 -10.99
N GLU A 89 -2.90 6.88 -10.50
CA GLU A 89 -1.67 7.35 -11.16
C GLU A 89 -1.02 6.27 -12.02
N ILE A 90 -1.48 5.02 -11.90
CA ILE A 90 -0.82 3.88 -12.54
C ILE A 90 -1.10 3.86 -14.04
N ASP A 91 -0.03 3.74 -14.82
CA ASP A 91 -0.11 3.50 -16.25
C ASP A 91 -0.33 2.00 -16.48
N VAL A 92 -1.57 1.60 -16.67
CA VAL A 92 -1.99 0.20 -16.80
C VAL A 92 -1.36 -0.46 -18.04
N GLU A 93 -1.31 0.24 -19.16
CA GLU A 93 -0.74 -0.32 -20.39
C GLU A 93 0.75 -0.60 -20.24
N ARG A 94 1.47 0.31 -19.61
CA ARG A 94 2.89 0.12 -19.35
C ARG A 94 3.11 -1.05 -18.38
N ALA A 95 2.27 -1.16 -17.35
CA ALA A 95 2.35 -2.26 -16.40
C ALA A 95 2.11 -3.61 -17.11
N ARG A 96 1.12 -3.68 -18.00
CA ARG A 96 0.87 -4.90 -18.77
C ARG A 96 2.08 -5.29 -19.61
N GLY A 97 2.77 -4.34 -20.16
CA GLY A 97 3.97 -4.58 -20.97
C GLY A 97 5.13 -5.17 -20.14
N ASN A 98 5.12 -4.99 -18.84
CA ASN A 98 6.21 -5.43 -17.97
C ASN A 98 5.94 -6.75 -17.23
N VAL A 99 4.76 -7.34 -17.36
CA VAL A 99 4.45 -8.60 -16.65
C VAL A 99 5.28 -9.79 -17.16
N GLY A 100 5.82 -9.69 -18.35
CA GLY A 100 6.70 -10.70 -18.92
C GLY A 100 8.18 -10.32 -18.91
N SER A 101 8.55 -9.28 -18.18
CA SER A 101 9.93 -8.81 -18.13
C SER A 101 10.88 -9.89 -17.57
N ASP A 102 12.12 -9.89 -18.07
CA ASP A 102 13.16 -10.78 -17.55
C ASP A 102 13.64 -10.34 -16.16
N ASP A 103 13.42 -9.08 -15.80
CA ASP A 103 13.76 -8.55 -14.49
C ASP A 103 12.65 -8.92 -13.51
N GLU A 104 12.96 -9.73 -12.50
CA GLU A 104 11.99 -10.18 -11.51
C GLU A 104 11.35 -9.03 -10.74
N ALA A 105 12.14 -8.04 -10.33
CA ALA A 105 11.60 -6.89 -9.61
C ALA A 105 10.61 -6.12 -10.48
N GLU A 106 10.90 -5.97 -11.76
CA GLU A 106 10.01 -5.30 -12.71
C GLU A 106 8.71 -6.05 -12.89
N ARG A 107 8.76 -7.39 -12.99
CA ARG A 107 7.55 -8.22 -13.08
C ARG A 107 6.69 -8.08 -11.83
N VAL A 108 7.31 -8.18 -10.66
CA VAL A 108 6.62 -8.13 -9.38
C VAL A 108 5.92 -6.77 -9.21
N ARG A 109 6.61 -5.70 -9.54
CA ARG A 109 6.03 -4.34 -9.48
C ARG A 109 4.89 -4.17 -10.47
N ALA A 110 5.03 -4.71 -11.68
CA ALA A 110 3.98 -4.63 -12.70
C ALA A 110 2.71 -5.34 -12.23
N LEU A 111 2.84 -6.52 -11.65
CA LEU A 111 1.69 -7.26 -11.12
C LEU A 111 1.01 -6.49 -9.98
N ALA A 112 1.79 -5.90 -9.08
CA ALA A 112 1.25 -5.09 -8.00
C ALA A 112 0.50 -3.87 -8.54
N ARG A 113 1.05 -3.20 -9.56
CA ARG A 113 0.38 -2.07 -10.19
C ARG A 113 -0.97 -2.46 -10.79
N LEU A 114 -1.02 -3.59 -11.49
CA LEU A 114 -2.27 -4.07 -12.07
C LEU A 114 -3.30 -4.41 -11.00
N ARG A 115 -2.89 -5.08 -9.91
CA ARG A 115 -3.79 -5.37 -8.80
C ARG A 115 -4.32 -4.09 -8.15
N ALA A 116 -3.43 -3.13 -7.91
CA ALA A 116 -3.83 -1.87 -7.29
C ALA A 116 -4.80 -1.10 -8.17
N ALA A 117 -4.65 -1.18 -9.49
CA ALA A 117 -5.55 -0.55 -10.44
C ALA A 117 -6.85 -1.33 -10.66
N GLY A 118 -7.02 -2.46 -9.98
CA GLY A 118 -8.25 -3.24 -10.05
C GLY A 118 -8.29 -4.29 -11.13
N HIS A 119 -7.16 -4.61 -11.74
CA HIS A 119 -7.09 -5.63 -12.81
C HIS A 119 -6.70 -6.99 -12.24
N ALA A 120 -7.33 -8.02 -12.77
CA ALA A 120 -6.98 -9.40 -12.44
C ALA A 120 -5.62 -9.75 -13.06
N VAL A 121 -4.82 -10.51 -12.34
CA VAL A 121 -3.51 -10.97 -12.79
C VAL A 121 -3.32 -12.44 -12.49
#